data_2d85d3d386bee2926d80678553d75b5c
#
_entry.id   2d85d3d386bee2926d80678553d75b5c
#
_cell.length_a   1.000
_cell.length_b   1.000
_cell.length_c   1.000
_cell.angle_alpha   90.00
_cell.angle_beta   90.00
_cell.angle_gamma   90.00
#
_symmetry.space_group_name_H-M   'P 1'
#
loop_
_entity.id
_entity.type
_entity.pdbx_description
1 polymer ?
#
loop_
_entity_poly.entity_id
_entity_poly.type
_entity_poly.pdbx_seq_one_letter_code
_entity_poly.pdbx_strand_id
1 'polypeptide(L)'
;MYLFGFGSLINLKSAQKSFTRVLSQNDLIPVEIKGYKRVWNSIENIKFKDNDEEINGVFLNLQKDENASVNGVIIKITQSEFEILKLREKNYSQIKIKSTDILNYNLDEDLIAFMTTNGEKIAKKEDENCFIPSLYIDILTDAFVNYS
;
A
#
# COMPACT_ATOMS: atom_id res chain seq x y z
N MET A 1 9.85 -14.35 -3.30
CA MET A 1 9.10 -13.18 -3.77
C MET A 1 8.66 -12.35 -2.56
N TYR A 2 8.82 -11.04 -2.64
CA TYR A 2 8.50 -10.13 -1.54
C TYR A 2 7.58 -9.01 -2.02
N LEU A 3 6.55 -8.74 -1.23
CA LEU A 3 5.60 -7.65 -1.46
C LEU A 3 5.97 -6.47 -0.56
N PHE A 4 6.03 -5.26 -1.14
CA PHE A 4 6.20 -4.04 -0.37
C PHE A 4 4.83 -3.40 -0.07
N GLY A 5 4.53 -3.25 1.22
CA GLY A 5 3.32 -2.59 1.70
C GLY A 5 3.64 -1.21 2.25
N PHE A 6 2.95 -0.20 1.78
CA PHE A 6 3.16 1.20 2.18
C PHE A 6 1.90 1.88 2.73
N GLY A 7 0.77 1.20 2.68
CA GLY A 7 -0.52 1.69 3.15
C GLY A 7 -1.13 0.76 4.18
N SER A 8 -2.35 0.27 3.95
CA SER A 8 -3.06 -0.59 4.91
C SER A 8 -2.34 -1.89 5.23
N LEU A 9 -1.45 -2.39 4.34
CA LEU A 9 -0.65 -3.59 4.58
C LEU A 9 0.38 -3.43 5.71
N ILE A 10 0.64 -2.21 6.19
CA ILE A 10 1.50 -1.96 7.34
C ILE A 10 0.85 -2.46 8.64
N ASN A 11 -0.47 -2.48 8.67
CA ASN A 11 -1.24 -2.94 9.83
C ASN A 11 -1.50 -4.44 9.72
N LEU A 12 -1.13 -5.20 10.75
CA LEU A 12 -1.25 -6.66 10.74
C LEU A 12 -2.69 -7.14 10.51
N LYS A 13 -3.68 -6.56 11.18
CA LYS A 13 -5.10 -6.93 11.01
C LYS A 13 -5.57 -6.67 9.58
N SER A 14 -5.15 -5.56 9.00
CA SER A 14 -5.51 -5.21 7.64
C SER A 14 -4.79 -6.11 6.62
N ALA A 15 -3.49 -6.36 6.83
CA ALA A 15 -2.71 -7.26 5.99
C ALA A 15 -3.28 -8.68 5.99
N GLN A 16 -3.73 -9.16 7.15
CA GLN A 16 -4.29 -10.50 7.29
C GLN A 16 -5.45 -10.77 6.33
N LYS A 17 -6.22 -9.74 5.99
CA LYS A 17 -7.35 -9.86 5.05
C LYS A 17 -6.93 -10.24 3.64
N SER A 18 -5.66 -10.05 3.30
CA SER A 18 -5.11 -10.35 1.98
C SER A 18 -4.49 -11.75 1.89
N PHE A 19 -4.44 -12.48 3.00
CA PHE A 19 -3.79 -13.79 3.07
C PHE A 19 -4.70 -14.83 3.71
N THR A 20 -4.59 -16.07 3.24
CA THR A 20 -5.31 -17.21 3.84
C THR A 20 -4.56 -17.81 5.02
N ARG A 21 -3.22 -17.72 5.02
CA ARG A 21 -2.40 -18.17 6.15
C ARG A 21 -2.44 -17.13 7.27
N VAL A 22 -2.19 -17.57 8.50
CA VAL A 22 -2.12 -16.67 9.65
C VAL A 22 -0.80 -15.92 9.63
N LEU A 23 -0.88 -14.58 9.58
CA LEU A 23 0.28 -13.71 9.66
C LEU A 23 0.58 -13.35 11.12
N SER A 24 1.87 -13.18 11.45
CA SER A 24 2.30 -12.60 12.71
C SER A 24 2.97 -11.24 12.43
N GLN A 25 3.19 -10.46 13.48
CA GLN A 25 3.89 -9.16 13.33
C GLN A 25 5.30 -9.36 12.76
N ASN A 26 5.94 -10.49 13.02
CA ASN A 26 7.27 -10.81 12.49
C ASN A 26 7.29 -11.04 10.98
N ASP A 27 6.14 -11.35 10.37
CA ASP A 27 6.02 -11.50 8.92
C ASP A 27 6.03 -10.15 8.19
N LEU A 28 5.77 -9.06 8.90
CA LEU A 28 5.80 -7.70 8.41
C LEU A 28 7.14 -7.07 8.78
N ILE A 29 8.10 -7.09 7.87
CA ILE A 29 9.47 -6.63 8.11
C ILE A 29 9.57 -5.14 7.74
N PRO A 30 9.83 -4.24 8.72
CA PRO A 30 9.95 -2.80 8.42
C PRO A 30 11.16 -2.52 7.53
N VAL A 31 10.95 -1.75 6.48
CA VAL A 31 12.02 -1.33 5.55
C VAL A 31 11.82 0.12 5.14
N GLU A 32 12.88 0.72 4.60
CA GLU A 32 12.85 2.04 3.98
C GLU A 32 13.35 1.92 2.53
N ILE A 33 12.60 2.49 1.60
CA ILE A 33 12.87 2.42 0.16
C ILE A 33 13.19 3.82 -0.35
N LYS A 34 14.32 4.00 -1.03
CA LYS A 34 14.66 5.26 -1.68
C LYS A 34 14.01 5.37 -3.05
N GLY A 35 13.79 6.59 -3.51
CA GLY A 35 13.27 6.87 -4.84
C GLY A 35 11.76 6.96 -4.94
N TYR A 36 11.06 6.91 -3.81
CA TYR A 36 9.61 7.00 -3.75
C TYR A 36 9.18 7.82 -2.54
N LYS A 37 7.99 8.42 -2.63
CA LYS A 37 7.32 9.06 -1.50
C LYS A 37 5.87 8.56 -1.41
N ARG A 38 5.32 8.60 -0.20
CA ARG A 38 3.93 8.27 0.08
C ARG A 38 3.06 9.50 -0.12
N VAL A 39 1.98 9.37 -0.85
CA VAL A 39 1.06 10.48 -1.14
C VAL A 39 -0.39 10.03 -1.00
N TRP A 40 -1.28 10.95 -0.65
CA TRP A 40 -2.72 10.72 -0.59
C TRP A 40 -3.33 11.12 -1.94
N ASN A 41 -3.28 10.26 -2.93
CA ASN A 41 -3.81 10.61 -4.25
C ASN A 41 -4.43 9.45 -5.05
N SER A 42 -4.55 8.25 -4.47
CA SER A 42 -5.22 7.14 -5.15
C SER A 42 -6.72 7.22 -4.92
N ILE A 43 -7.51 7.33 -5.99
CA ILE A 43 -8.97 7.45 -5.92
C ILE A 43 -9.60 6.07 -6.05
N GLU A 44 -10.46 5.73 -5.08
CA GLU A 44 -11.30 4.53 -5.14
C GLU A 44 -12.75 4.91 -4.88
N ASN A 45 -13.66 4.30 -5.62
CA ASN A 45 -15.09 4.49 -5.43
C ASN A 45 -15.55 3.66 -4.22
N ILE A 46 -16.16 4.32 -3.24
CA ILE A 46 -16.64 3.69 -2.02
C ILE A 46 -18.16 3.80 -1.96
N LYS A 47 -18.82 2.66 -1.72
CA LYS A 47 -20.25 2.61 -1.46
C LYS A 47 -20.50 2.37 0.02
N PHE A 48 -21.20 3.30 0.67
CA PHE A 48 -21.55 3.17 2.09
C PHE A 48 -22.76 2.27 2.27
N LYS A 49 -22.74 1.45 3.33
CA LYS A 49 -23.83 0.49 3.62
C LYS A 49 -25.17 1.15 3.94
N ASP A 50 -25.15 2.37 4.46
CA ASP A 50 -26.33 3.05 5.00
C ASP A 50 -27.01 4.01 4.01
N ASN A 51 -26.37 4.26 2.86
CA ASN A 51 -26.97 5.00 1.77
C ASN A 51 -26.40 4.49 0.44
N ASP A 52 -27.15 4.68 -0.65
CA ASP A 52 -26.72 4.29 -1.98
C ASP A 52 -25.78 5.30 -2.64
N GLU A 53 -25.24 6.24 -1.86
CA GLU A 53 -24.35 7.27 -2.35
C GLU A 53 -22.95 6.73 -2.56
N GLU A 54 -22.42 6.88 -3.77
CA GLU A 54 -21.05 6.54 -4.11
C GLU A 54 -20.16 7.76 -3.91
N ILE A 55 -19.09 7.60 -3.12
CA ILE A 55 -18.13 8.67 -2.83
C ILE A 55 -16.74 8.19 -3.20
N ASN A 56 -15.93 9.08 -3.77
CA ASN A 56 -14.54 8.79 -4.06
C ASN A 56 -13.67 8.96 -2.82
N GLY A 57 -13.18 7.85 -2.29
CA GLY A 57 -12.22 7.86 -1.20
C GLY A 57 -10.81 8.07 -1.72
N VAL A 58 -10.00 8.81 -0.97
CA VAL A 58 -8.58 9.03 -1.28
C VAL A 58 -7.73 8.16 -0.35
N PHE A 59 -6.88 7.34 -0.94
CA PHE A 59 -6.02 6.39 -0.24
C PHE A 59 -4.55 6.71 -0.50
N LEU A 60 -3.68 6.10 0.28
CA LEU A 60 -2.24 6.23 0.09
C LEU A 60 -1.80 5.60 -1.23
N ASN A 61 -0.84 6.25 -1.86
CA ASN A 61 -0.21 5.81 -3.09
C ASN A 61 1.29 6.06 -3.00
N LEU A 62 2.05 5.47 -3.89
CA LEU A 62 3.46 5.79 -4.09
C LEU A 62 3.62 6.72 -5.26
N GLN A 63 4.55 7.65 -5.15
CA GLN A 63 4.96 8.53 -6.23
C GLN A 63 6.47 8.49 -6.35
N LYS A 64 6.98 8.37 -7.58
CA LYS A 64 8.40 8.36 -7.84
C LYS A 64 9.01 9.72 -7.50
N ASP A 65 10.08 9.72 -6.70
CA ASP A 65 10.78 10.95 -6.29
C ASP A 65 12.21 10.57 -5.93
N GLU A 66 13.16 10.97 -6.77
CA GLU A 66 14.59 10.62 -6.62
C GLU A 66 15.20 11.10 -5.30
N ASN A 67 14.65 12.16 -4.71
CA ASN A 67 15.17 12.79 -3.49
C ASN A 67 14.43 12.35 -2.22
N ALA A 68 13.48 11.43 -2.36
CA ALA A 68 12.66 10.96 -1.24
C ALA A 68 12.94 9.52 -0.89
N SER A 69 12.49 9.13 0.30
CA SER A 69 12.39 7.73 0.72
C SER A 69 11.05 7.51 1.39
N VAL A 70 10.63 6.26 1.43
CA VAL A 70 9.37 5.86 2.06
C VAL A 70 9.59 4.64 2.94
N ASN A 71 9.02 4.66 4.13
CA ASN A 71 9.01 3.51 5.00
C ASN A 71 7.77 2.65 4.75
N GLY A 72 7.90 1.36 4.98
CA GLY A 72 6.81 0.41 4.84
C GLY A 72 7.24 -0.93 5.37
N VAL A 73 6.60 -1.98 4.90
CA VAL A 73 6.94 -3.35 5.29
C VAL A 73 7.15 -4.22 4.05
N ILE A 74 7.99 -5.25 4.18
CA ILE A 74 8.06 -6.31 3.19
C ILE A 74 7.46 -7.57 3.78
N ILE A 75 6.74 -8.31 2.95
CA ILE A 75 6.11 -9.57 3.32
C ILE A 75 6.56 -10.61 2.30
N LYS A 76 7.14 -11.71 2.77
CA LYS A 76 7.48 -12.83 1.89
C LYS A 76 6.19 -13.52 1.45
N ILE A 77 6.01 -13.69 0.14
CA ILE A 77 4.80 -14.28 -0.44
C ILE A 77 5.14 -15.44 -1.37
N THR A 78 4.20 -16.36 -1.52
CA THR A 78 4.28 -17.44 -2.49
C THR A 78 3.74 -16.97 -3.83
N GLN A 79 3.98 -17.76 -4.89
CA GLN A 79 3.43 -17.49 -6.22
C GLN A 79 1.90 -17.50 -6.19
N SER A 80 1.29 -18.43 -5.45
CA SER A 80 -0.17 -18.51 -5.31
C SER A 80 -0.74 -17.26 -4.63
N GLU A 81 -0.07 -16.78 -3.59
CA GLU A 81 -0.46 -15.54 -2.90
C GLU A 81 -0.34 -14.34 -3.82
N PHE A 82 0.71 -14.28 -4.63
CA PHE A 82 0.89 -13.23 -5.62
C PHE A 82 -0.26 -13.18 -6.63
N GLU A 83 -0.68 -14.33 -7.14
CA GLU A 83 -1.79 -14.40 -8.11
C GLU A 83 -3.12 -13.90 -7.50
N ILE A 84 -3.38 -14.22 -6.23
CA ILE A 84 -4.56 -13.71 -5.51
C ILE A 84 -4.47 -12.19 -5.32
N LEU A 85 -3.31 -11.69 -4.94
CA LEU A 85 -3.08 -10.24 -4.77
C LEU A 85 -3.26 -9.48 -6.08
N LYS A 86 -2.79 -10.01 -7.20
CA LYS A 86 -2.99 -9.42 -8.53
C LYS A 86 -4.47 -9.24 -8.86
N LEU A 87 -5.29 -10.21 -8.51
CA LEU A 87 -6.74 -10.13 -8.73
C LEU A 87 -7.39 -9.05 -7.87
N ARG A 88 -6.96 -8.91 -6.61
CA ARG A 88 -7.46 -7.86 -5.72
C ARG A 88 -7.03 -6.48 -6.16
N GLU A 89 -5.80 -6.36 -6.67
CA GLU A 89 -5.19 -5.10 -7.05
C GLU A 89 -5.25 -4.85 -8.56
N LYS A 90 -6.27 -5.40 -9.22
CA LYS A 90 -6.42 -5.32 -10.69
C LYS A 90 -6.50 -3.88 -11.22
N ASN A 91 -6.90 -2.93 -10.39
CA ASN A 91 -7.02 -1.52 -10.77
C ASN A 91 -5.72 -0.73 -10.54
N TYR A 92 -4.68 -1.39 -10.01
CA TYR A 92 -3.38 -0.79 -9.74
C TYR A 92 -2.33 -1.31 -10.71
N SER A 93 -1.28 -0.53 -10.88
CA SER A 93 -0.12 -0.95 -11.66
C SER A 93 0.86 -1.68 -10.77
N GLN A 94 1.33 -2.83 -11.23
CA GLN A 94 2.40 -3.56 -10.57
C GLN A 94 3.72 -2.91 -10.93
N ILE A 95 4.53 -2.60 -9.92
CA ILE A 95 5.88 -2.07 -10.13
C ILE A 95 6.90 -2.98 -9.46
N LYS A 96 8.13 -2.94 -9.97
CA LYS A 96 9.27 -3.63 -9.39
C LYS A 96 10.18 -2.61 -8.72
N ILE A 97 10.52 -2.84 -7.45
CA ILE A 97 11.46 -2.03 -6.70
C ILE A 97 12.75 -2.82 -6.57
N LYS A 98 13.85 -2.24 -7.00
CA LYS A 98 15.15 -2.91 -6.97
C LYS A 98 15.60 -3.15 -5.53
N SER A 99 16.19 -4.31 -5.25
CA SER A 99 16.73 -4.63 -3.94
C SER A 99 17.78 -3.62 -3.48
N THR A 100 18.52 -3.01 -4.42
CA THR A 100 19.50 -1.97 -4.13
C THR A 100 18.90 -0.66 -3.62
N ASP A 101 17.60 -0.46 -3.79
CA ASP A 101 16.88 0.72 -3.29
C ASP A 101 16.38 0.55 -1.86
N ILE A 102 16.55 -0.62 -1.26
CA ILE A 102 16.23 -0.86 0.15
C ILE A 102 17.38 -0.35 1.01
N LEU A 103 17.10 0.63 1.87
CA LEU A 103 18.14 1.34 2.62
C LEU A 103 18.63 0.60 3.88
N ASN A 104 17.76 -0.16 4.52
CA ASN A 104 18.02 -0.71 5.85
C ASN A 104 17.80 -2.23 5.97
N TYR A 105 17.76 -2.93 4.86
CA TYR A 105 17.56 -4.37 4.84
C TYR A 105 18.20 -4.97 3.58
N ASN A 106 18.84 -6.12 3.69
CA ASN A 106 19.48 -6.78 2.56
C ASN A 106 18.61 -7.90 2.00
N LEU A 107 18.25 -7.78 0.73
CA LEU A 107 17.54 -8.81 -0.02
C LEU A 107 18.28 -9.15 -1.29
N ASP A 108 18.19 -10.40 -1.72
CA ASP A 108 18.78 -10.89 -2.97
C ASP A 108 17.83 -10.76 -4.16
N GLU A 109 16.58 -10.36 -3.93
CA GLU A 109 15.58 -10.25 -4.98
C GLU A 109 14.83 -8.91 -4.88
N ASP A 110 14.28 -8.51 -6.02
CA ASP A 110 13.52 -7.26 -6.10
C ASP A 110 12.15 -7.40 -5.44
N LEU A 111 11.60 -6.25 -5.04
CA LEU A 111 10.28 -6.18 -4.42
C LEU A 111 9.20 -5.94 -5.48
N ILE A 112 8.00 -6.37 -5.16
CA ILE A 112 6.78 -6.07 -5.93
C ILE A 112 5.92 -5.13 -5.11
N ALA A 113 5.38 -4.09 -5.76
CA ALA A 113 4.42 -3.19 -5.14
C ALA A 113 3.31 -2.87 -6.13
N PHE A 114 2.16 -2.45 -5.62
CA PHE A 114 1.04 -2.01 -6.43
C PHE A 114 0.79 -0.53 -6.18
N MET A 115 0.76 0.27 -7.23
CA MET A 115 0.51 1.71 -7.13
C MET A 115 -0.40 2.18 -8.24
N THR A 116 -1.05 3.31 -8.03
CA THR A 116 -1.91 3.92 -9.03
C THR A 116 -1.06 4.79 -9.95
N THR A 117 -1.03 4.43 -11.24
CA THR A 117 -0.37 5.22 -12.28
C THR A 117 -1.37 5.81 -13.29
N ASN A 118 -2.63 5.38 -13.23
CA ASN A 118 -3.69 5.88 -14.09
C ASN A 118 -4.11 7.30 -13.67
N GLY A 119 -3.92 8.29 -14.54
CA GLY A 119 -4.23 9.69 -14.25
C GLY A 119 -5.67 9.95 -13.84
N GLU A 120 -6.63 9.14 -14.30
CA GLU A 120 -8.05 9.25 -13.91
C GLU A 120 -8.30 8.86 -12.46
N LYS A 121 -7.40 8.05 -11.87
CA LYS A 121 -7.50 7.58 -10.49
C LYS A 121 -6.56 8.33 -9.55
N ILE A 122 -5.91 9.39 -10.01
CA ILE A 122 -5.03 10.22 -9.19
C ILE A 122 -5.78 11.48 -8.79
N ALA A 123 -5.94 11.69 -7.48
CA ALA A 123 -6.62 12.86 -6.94
C ALA A 123 -5.79 14.12 -7.17
N LYS A 124 -6.47 15.19 -7.53
CA LYS A 124 -5.90 16.53 -7.68
C LYS A 124 -6.47 17.43 -6.60
N LYS A 125 -5.79 18.55 -6.33
CA LYS A 125 -6.23 19.52 -5.30
C LYS A 125 -7.65 20.05 -5.51
N GLU A 126 -8.12 20.05 -6.76
CA GLU A 126 -9.43 20.58 -7.15
C GLU A 126 -10.57 19.55 -7.04
N ASP A 127 -10.28 18.30 -6.68
CA ASP A 127 -11.29 17.24 -6.60
C ASP A 127 -12.15 17.41 -5.33
N GLU A 128 -13.32 18.03 -5.49
CA GLU A 128 -14.21 18.37 -4.38
C GLU A 128 -14.88 17.16 -3.71
N ASN A 129 -15.02 16.06 -4.43
CA ASN A 129 -15.73 14.87 -3.94
C ASN A 129 -14.80 13.79 -3.36
N CYS A 130 -13.53 14.10 -3.17
CA CYS A 130 -12.54 13.16 -2.64
C CYS A 130 -12.29 13.42 -1.15
N PHE A 131 -12.28 12.36 -0.35
CA PHE A 131 -11.97 12.44 1.08
C PHE A 131 -11.19 11.20 1.53
N ILE A 132 -10.44 11.35 2.63
CA ILE A 132 -9.70 10.25 3.23
C ILE A 132 -10.59 9.57 4.26
N PRO A 133 -10.92 8.27 4.11
CA PRO A 133 -11.75 7.57 5.09
C PRO A 133 -11.09 7.53 6.48
N SER A 134 -11.85 7.89 7.53
CA SER A 134 -11.34 7.89 8.89
C SER A 134 -10.87 6.51 9.35
N LEU A 135 -11.56 5.44 8.95
CA LEU A 135 -11.14 4.07 9.26
C LEU A 135 -9.74 3.77 8.71
N TYR A 136 -9.41 4.28 7.53
CA TYR A 136 -8.09 4.07 6.92
C TYR A 136 -7.01 4.82 7.71
N ILE A 137 -7.30 6.03 8.19
CA ILE A 137 -6.40 6.78 9.06
C ILE A 137 -6.17 6.04 10.37
N ASP A 138 -7.22 5.47 10.96
CA ASP A 138 -7.12 4.68 12.20
C ASP A 138 -6.26 3.45 12.01
N ILE A 139 -6.39 2.75 10.88
CA ILE A 139 -5.56 1.59 10.53
C ILE A 139 -4.08 1.99 10.50
N LEU A 140 -3.74 3.10 9.88
CA LEU A 140 -2.36 3.57 9.78
C LEU A 140 -1.82 4.02 11.13
N THR A 141 -2.59 4.77 11.92
CA THR A 141 -2.21 5.23 13.25
C THR A 141 -1.90 4.07 14.17
N ASP A 142 -2.78 3.06 14.19
CA ASP A 142 -2.60 1.85 14.98
C ASP A 142 -1.33 1.08 14.58
N ALA A 143 -1.06 1.01 13.27
CA ALA A 143 0.14 0.34 12.75
C ALA A 143 1.43 1.05 13.19
N PHE A 144 1.48 2.37 13.09
CA PHE A 144 2.69 3.14 13.40
C PHE A 144 3.11 3.06 14.87
N VAL A 145 2.20 2.76 15.78
CA VAL A 145 2.54 2.49 17.20
C VAL A 145 3.53 1.31 17.29
N ASN A 146 3.43 0.33 16.41
CA ASN A 146 4.26 -0.87 16.42
C ASN A 146 5.62 -0.68 15.70
N TYR A 147 5.81 0.43 14.98
CA TYR A 147 7.01 0.66 14.17
C TYR A 147 7.82 1.90 14.59
N SER A 148 7.46 2.51 15.69
CA SER A 148 8.16 3.68 16.22
C SER A 148 9.54 3.36 16.82
#